data_87cb5c104fa7d26f4b8477679c680a4e
#
_entry.id   87cb5c104fa7d26f4b8477679c680a4e
#
_cell.length_a   1.000
_cell.length_b   1.000
_cell.length_c   1.000
_cell.angle_alpha   90.00
_cell.angle_beta   90.00
_cell.angle_gamma   90.00
#
_symmetry.space_group_name_H-M   'P 1'
#
loop_
_entity.id
_entity.type
_entity.pdbx_description
1 polymer ?
#
loop_
_entity_poly.entity_id
_entity_poly.type
_entity_poly.pdbx_seq_one_letter_code
_entity_poly.pdbx_strand_id
1 'polypeptide(L)'
;MFSFTNKHSKVFGYISVLFTGLGFTIVSPVLPFLALPYSHSAHQQAFYITLLMSVYALAAFLSAPILGSLSDHFGRRPILIISLLGSSIGYLIFGLGNSIWMLFLGRIIEGLTAGEISTLYAYFADITEPNERTKVFGWMGALVGIGTTLGPIIGGLLAELGNSVPIFIGALFTFLNAVYGYTFMQESLPMKKHSVDLSFSHVRPFHQLKQLFKISSVIPLLTAGFAVWLAAGSLQSIFSQFSIDTFQWKAGLVGLSFSLIGILDIVSQLFIMPRLLKKISEQQITRIGMYSEILAYLFITLSGILLLPILFLFGIICYGFGDSIFTPVFNGQLSNSVSENQQGLVMGDTQSIQSLSRVIGPLIAGQLYPVAPFLPTIFGFLLMIFAYYYYNIKH
;
A
#
# COMPACT_ATOMS: atom_id res chain seq x y z
N MET A 1 10.61 2.70 33.57
CA MET A 1 10.03 1.41 33.13
C MET A 1 10.40 1.00 31.70
N PHE A 2 11.37 1.68 31.06
CA PHE A 2 11.79 1.47 29.65
C PHE A 2 13.02 0.57 29.45
N SER A 3 13.50 -0.11 30.50
CA SER A 3 14.85 -0.72 30.45
C SER A 3 14.91 -2.21 30.05
N PHE A 4 13.81 -2.84 29.64
CA PHE A 4 13.78 -4.30 29.41
C PHE A 4 13.34 -4.78 28.04
N THR A 5 13.29 -3.90 27.01
CA THR A 5 13.07 -4.43 25.65
C THR A 5 14.35 -5.10 25.17
N ASN A 6 14.30 -6.43 25.11
CA ASN A 6 15.36 -7.24 24.54
C ASN A 6 15.67 -6.76 23.12
N LYS A 7 16.95 -6.65 22.75
CA LYS A 7 17.42 -6.31 21.40
C LYS A 7 16.68 -7.13 20.32
N HIS A 8 16.37 -8.39 20.60
CA HIS A 8 15.61 -9.28 19.72
C HIS A 8 14.18 -8.79 19.41
N SER A 9 13.48 -8.19 20.37
CA SER A 9 12.13 -7.65 20.15
C SER A 9 12.13 -6.48 19.14
N LYS A 10 13.13 -5.60 19.19
CA LYS A 10 13.29 -4.51 18.21
C LYS A 10 13.65 -5.06 16.82
N VAL A 11 14.56 -6.04 16.77
CA VAL A 11 14.96 -6.71 15.52
C VAL A 11 13.76 -7.41 14.89
N PHE A 12 12.99 -8.17 15.65
CA PHE A 12 11.74 -8.77 15.19
C PHE A 12 10.79 -7.73 14.58
N GLY A 13 10.56 -6.63 15.28
CA GLY A 13 9.66 -5.58 14.80
C GLY A 13 10.13 -4.97 13.47
N TYR A 14 11.42 -4.66 13.32
CA TYR A 14 11.97 -4.13 12.07
C TYR A 14 11.91 -5.14 10.92
N ILE A 15 12.20 -6.42 11.19
CA ILE A 15 12.06 -7.50 10.20
C ILE A 15 10.58 -7.64 9.77
N SER A 16 9.65 -7.59 10.72
CA SER A 16 8.22 -7.65 10.42
C SER A 16 7.79 -6.49 9.52
N VAL A 17 8.22 -5.26 9.82
CA VAL A 17 7.91 -4.08 9.00
C VAL A 17 8.43 -4.23 7.57
N LEU A 18 9.68 -4.71 7.42
CA LEU A 18 10.28 -4.99 6.10
C LEU A 18 9.47 -6.04 5.34
N PHE A 19 9.10 -7.14 6.00
CA PHE A 19 8.34 -8.23 5.38
C PHE A 19 6.90 -7.84 5.04
N THR A 20 6.28 -6.96 5.81
CA THR A 20 4.96 -6.39 5.46
C THR A 20 5.04 -5.63 4.13
N GLY A 21 6.04 -4.76 3.96
CA GLY A 21 6.25 -4.03 2.70
C GLY A 21 6.55 -4.97 1.53
N LEU A 22 7.41 -5.97 1.75
CA LEU A 22 7.82 -6.96 0.76
C LEU A 22 6.64 -7.84 0.35
N GLY A 23 5.88 -8.36 1.31
CA GLY A 23 4.74 -9.24 1.10
C GLY A 23 3.63 -8.57 0.31
N PHE A 24 3.34 -7.30 0.60
CA PHE A 24 2.33 -6.54 -0.13
C PHE A 24 2.61 -6.48 -1.64
N THR A 25 3.87 -6.43 -2.07
CA THR A 25 4.25 -6.17 -3.46
C THR A 25 4.86 -7.35 -4.20
N ILE A 26 5.33 -8.39 -3.50
CA ILE A 26 5.95 -9.59 -4.11
C ILE A 26 5.02 -10.33 -5.07
N VAL A 27 3.72 -10.25 -4.82
CA VAL A 27 2.67 -10.89 -5.61
C VAL A 27 2.41 -10.15 -6.92
N SER A 28 2.66 -8.84 -6.98
CA SER A 28 2.26 -7.97 -8.09
C SER A 28 2.74 -8.44 -9.47
N PRO A 29 4.02 -8.84 -9.67
CA PRO A 29 4.50 -9.28 -10.99
C PRO A 29 3.93 -10.63 -11.44
N VAL A 30 3.52 -11.47 -10.49
CA VAL A 30 3.08 -12.87 -10.78
C VAL A 30 1.57 -13.05 -10.79
N LEU A 31 0.83 -12.08 -10.26
CA LEU A 31 -0.63 -12.15 -10.15
C LEU A 31 -1.34 -12.46 -11.48
N PRO A 32 -0.98 -11.82 -12.63
CA PRO A 32 -1.58 -12.16 -13.92
C PRO A 32 -1.35 -13.63 -14.33
N PHE A 33 -0.15 -14.16 -14.09
CA PHE A 33 0.20 -15.52 -14.42
C PHE A 33 -0.52 -16.55 -13.54
N LEU A 34 -0.77 -16.21 -12.27
CA LEU A 34 -1.55 -17.06 -11.35
C LEU A 34 -3.05 -17.08 -11.67
N ALA A 35 -3.60 -15.99 -12.20
CA ALA A 35 -5.00 -15.90 -12.60
C ALA A 35 -5.27 -16.51 -13.98
N LEU A 36 -4.27 -16.55 -14.86
CA LEU A 36 -4.39 -17.00 -16.26
C LEU A 36 -5.03 -18.40 -16.42
N PRO A 37 -4.62 -19.45 -15.66
CA PRO A 37 -5.18 -20.80 -15.83
C PRO A 37 -6.67 -20.90 -15.56
N TYR A 38 -7.27 -19.94 -14.85
CA TYR A 38 -8.69 -19.91 -14.47
C TYR A 38 -9.51 -18.95 -15.32
N SER A 39 -8.89 -18.34 -16.32
CA SER A 39 -9.52 -17.31 -17.15
C SER A 39 -9.75 -17.83 -18.56
N HIS A 40 -11.00 -17.70 -19.05
CA HIS A 40 -11.37 -18.11 -20.40
C HIS A 40 -11.27 -16.97 -21.43
N SER A 41 -11.00 -15.75 -20.95
CA SER A 41 -10.83 -14.56 -21.80
C SER A 41 -9.96 -13.51 -21.08
N ALA A 42 -9.36 -12.58 -21.84
CA ALA A 42 -8.64 -11.45 -21.29
C ALA A 42 -9.52 -10.58 -20.36
N HIS A 43 -10.81 -10.46 -20.69
CA HIS A 43 -11.81 -9.81 -19.85
C HIS A 43 -11.91 -10.46 -18.46
N GLN A 44 -12.08 -11.77 -18.43
CA GLN A 44 -12.22 -12.52 -17.18
C GLN A 44 -10.93 -12.48 -16.35
N GLN A 45 -9.77 -12.55 -17.00
CA GLN A 45 -8.48 -12.43 -16.34
C GLN A 45 -8.30 -11.08 -15.65
N ALA A 46 -8.52 -9.96 -16.37
CA ALA A 46 -8.43 -8.62 -15.81
C ALA A 46 -9.42 -8.42 -14.64
N PHE A 47 -10.65 -8.95 -14.78
CA PHE A 47 -11.64 -8.92 -13.72
C PHE A 47 -11.17 -9.69 -12.48
N TYR A 48 -10.63 -10.90 -12.64
CA TYR A 48 -10.13 -11.69 -11.51
C TYR A 48 -8.94 -11.01 -10.81
N ILE A 49 -7.98 -10.46 -11.55
CA ILE A 49 -6.82 -9.75 -11.00
C ILE A 49 -7.29 -8.57 -10.16
N THR A 50 -8.11 -7.71 -10.72
CA THR A 50 -8.58 -6.50 -10.04
C THR A 50 -9.48 -6.82 -8.85
N LEU A 51 -10.30 -7.86 -8.95
CA LEU A 51 -11.14 -8.33 -7.86
C LEU A 51 -10.31 -8.95 -6.72
N LEU A 52 -9.26 -9.73 -7.01
CA LEU A 52 -8.33 -10.28 -6.02
C LEU A 52 -7.62 -9.17 -5.23
N MET A 53 -7.23 -8.08 -5.90
CA MET A 53 -6.65 -6.92 -5.22
C MET A 53 -7.66 -6.16 -4.36
N SER A 54 -8.89 -5.97 -4.89
CA SER A 54 -9.97 -5.29 -4.15
C SER A 54 -10.41 -6.06 -2.92
N VAL A 55 -10.54 -7.38 -3.03
CA VAL A 55 -10.94 -8.25 -1.90
C VAL A 55 -9.89 -8.23 -0.78
N TYR A 56 -8.61 -8.30 -1.14
CA TYR A 56 -7.53 -8.13 -0.16
C TYR A 56 -7.61 -6.76 0.53
N ALA A 57 -7.72 -5.68 -0.25
CA ALA A 57 -7.77 -4.32 0.28
C ALA A 57 -9.00 -4.09 1.17
N LEU A 58 -10.15 -4.65 0.79
CA LEU A 58 -11.38 -4.60 1.59
C LEU A 58 -11.24 -5.37 2.91
N ALA A 59 -10.71 -6.58 2.85
CA ALA A 59 -10.46 -7.40 4.04
C ALA A 59 -9.49 -6.69 5.01
N ALA A 60 -8.39 -6.12 4.49
CA ALA A 60 -7.42 -5.36 5.25
C ALA A 60 -8.05 -4.08 5.87
N PHE A 61 -8.85 -3.35 5.11
CA PHE A 61 -9.56 -2.17 5.60
C PHE A 61 -10.50 -2.49 6.76
N LEU A 62 -11.24 -3.58 6.66
CA LEU A 62 -12.18 -4.00 7.70
C LEU A 62 -11.47 -4.59 8.94
N SER A 63 -10.37 -5.29 8.75
CA SER A 63 -9.66 -5.97 9.85
C SER A 63 -8.74 -5.04 10.64
N ALA A 64 -8.17 -4.02 10.03
CA ALA A 64 -7.16 -3.16 10.67
C ALA A 64 -7.65 -2.54 12.00
N PRO A 65 -8.84 -1.90 12.10
CA PRO A 65 -9.31 -1.36 13.38
C PRO A 65 -9.67 -2.46 14.40
N ILE A 66 -10.10 -3.63 13.92
CA ILE A 66 -10.42 -4.78 14.78
C ILE A 66 -9.14 -5.32 15.40
N LEU A 67 -8.12 -5.59 14.59
CA LEU A 67 -6.82 -6.08 15.06
C LEU A 67 -6.12 -5.06 15.97
N GLY A 68 -6.25 -3.77 15.66
CA GLY A 68 -5.78 -2.70 16.55
C GLY A 68 -6.43 -2.79 17.94
N SER A 69 -7.77 -2.84 18.01
CA SER A 69 -8.50 -2.95 19.26
C SER A 69 -8.20 -4.26 20.03
N LEU A 70 -8.12 -5.38 19.30
CA LEU A 70 -7.72 -6.67 19.90
C LEU A 70 -6.30 -6.61 20.47
N SER A 71 -5.39 -5.90 19.81
CA SER A 71 -4.02 -5.74 20.28
C SER A 71 -3.91 -4.84 21.52
N ASP A 72 -4.82 -3.89 21.68
CA ASP A 72 -4.95 -3.08 22.90
C ASP A 72 -5.50 -3.89 24.07
N HIS A 73 -6.35 -4.86 23.80
CA HIS A 73 -7.01 -5.67 24.82
C HIS A 73 -6.19 -6.90 25.22
N PHE A 74 -5.72 -7.69 24.26
CA PHE A 74 -5.01 -8.95 24.49
C PHE A 74 -3.49 -8.81 24.54
N GLY A 75 -2.96 -7.65 24.20
CA GLY A 75 -1.52 -7.39 24.07
C GLY A 75 -1.06 -7.36 22.62
N ARG A 76 0.06 -6.69 22.38
CA ARG A 76 0.64 -6.51 21.04
C ARG A 76 1.19 -7.82 20.47
N ARG A 77 1.93 -8.56 21.30
CA ARG A 77 2.63 -9.79 20.90
C ARG A 77 1.70 -10.87 20.35
N PRO A 78 0.63 -11.32 21.03
CA PRO A 78 -0.22 -12.38 20.52
C PRO A 78 -0.90 -11.99 19.20
N ILE A 79 -1.35 -10.75 19.06
CA ILE A 79 -2.03 -10.29 17.85
C ILE A 79 -1.04 -10.22 16.66
N LEU A 80 0.19 -9.74 16.87
CA LEU A 80 1.22 -9.75 15.83
C LEU A 80 1.56 -11.17 15.36
N ILE A 81 1.71 -12.12 16.28
CA ILE A 81 2.00 -13.52 15.94
C ILE A 81 0.84 -14.16 15.17
N ILE A 82 -0.40 -13.95 15.62
CA ILE A 82 -1.60 -14.46 14.93
C ILE A 82 -1.72 -13.84 13.53
N SER A 83 -1.46 -12.54 13.38
CA SER A 83 -1.47 -11.85 12.09
C SER A 83 -0.44 -12.43 11.13
N LEU A 84 0.81 -12.61 11.58
CA LEU A 84 1.87 -13.21 10.76
C LEU A 84 1.55 -14.67 10.38
N LEU A 85 1.04 -15.48 11.29
CA LEU A 85 0.63 -16.86 10.98
C LEU A 85 -0.53 -16.87 9.98
N GLY A 86 -1.50 -16.00 10.14
CA GLY A 86 -2.62 -15.87 9.21
C GLY A 86 -2.15 -15.43 7.81
N SER A 87 -1.26 -14.44 7.72
CA SER A 87 -0.65 -14.03 6.45
C SER A 87 0.14 -15.16 5.80
N SER A 88 0.92 -15.93 6.58
CA SER A 88 1.63 -17.11 6.07
C SER A 88 0.69 -18.17 5.51
N ILE A 89 -0.41 -18.47 6.21
CA ILE A 89 -1.44 -19.41 5.75
C ILE A 89 -2.12 -18.86 4.48
N GLY A 90 -2.44 -17.57 4.45
CA GLY A 90 -3.00 -16.90 3.28
C GLY A 90 -2.11 -17.06 2.05
N TYR A 91 -0.80 -16.80 2.18
CA TYR A 91 0.18 -17.03 1.12
C TYR A 91 0.26 -18.50 0.70
N LEU A 92 0.29 -19.45 1.64
CA LEU A 92 0.30 -20.88 1.30
C LEU A 92 -0.90 -21.27 0.45
N ILE A 93 -2.12 -20.88 0.88
CA ILE A 93 -3.35 -21.19 0.14
C ILE A 93 -3.32 -20.50 -1.22
N PHE A 94 -2.89 -19.25 -1.30
CA PHE A 94 -2.78 -18.49 -2.54
C PHE A 94 -1.76 -19.12 -3.50
N GLY A 95 -0.59 -19.54 -3.01
CA GLY A 95 0.47 -20.17 -3.80
C GLY A 95 0.12 -21.58 -4.29
N LEU A 96 -0.65 -22.35 -3.53
CA LEU A 96 -1.17 -23.65 -3.96
C LEU A 96 -2.10 -23.53 -5.18
N GLY A 97 -2.95 -22.50 -5.22
CA GLY A 97 -3.63 -22.03 -6.40
C GLY A 97 -4.40 -23.07 -7.23
N ASN A 98 -4.95 -24.12 -6.63
CA ASN A 98 -5.61 -25.20 -7.38
C ASN A 98 -6.96 -24.79 -7.98
N SER A 99 -7.46 -23.61 -7.65
CA SER A 99 -8.69 -23.01 -8.20
C SER A 99 -8.70 -21.49 -7.96
N ILE A 100 -9.52 -20.78 -8.74
CA ILE A 100 -9.72 -19.34 -8.53
C ILE A 100 -10.23 -19.03 -7.12
N TRP A 101 -11.07 -19.90 -6.55
CA TRP A 101 -11.61 -19.76 -5.20
C TRP A 101 -10.53 -19.86 -4.12
N MET A 102 -9.49 -20.67 -4.33
CA MET A 102 -8.33 -20.73 -3.45
C MET A 102 -7.52 -19.44 -3.50
N LEU A 103 -7.37 -18.83 -4.68
CA LEU A 103 -6.74 -17.52 -4.79
C LEU A 103 -7.52 -16.47 -4.00
N PHE A 104 -8.86 -16.44 -4.12
CA PHE A 104 -9.70 -15.54 -3.32
C PHE A 104 -9.59 -15.81 -1.82
N LEU A 105 -9.65 -17.09 -1.41
CA LEU A 105 -9.54 -17.46 -0.02
C LEU A 105 -8.20 -17.03 0.58
N GLY A 106 -7.10 -17.26 -0.13
CA GLY A 106 -5.77 -16.81 0.28
C GLY A 106 -5.71 -15.29 0.48
N ARG A 107 -6.28 -14.53 -0.47
CA ARG A 107 -6.36 -13.06 -0.38
C ARG A 107 -7.25 -12.55 0.74
N ILE A 108 -8.36 -13.22 1.02
CA ILE A 108 -9.23 -12.87 2.15
C ILE A 108 -8.50 -13.10 3.47
N ILE A 109 -7.88 -14.25 3.65
CA ILE A 109 -7.15 -14.59 4.88
C ILE A 109 -5.99 -13.60 5.10
N GLU A 110 -5.18 -13.36 4.06
CA GLU A 110 -4.07 -12.41 4.09
C GLU A 110 -4.57 -11.00 4.45
N GLY A 111 -5.64 -10.52 3.80
CA GLY A 111 -6.24 -9.22 4.10
C GLY A 111 -6.79 -9.13 5.53
N LEU A 112 -7.50 -10.15 6.00
CA LEU A 112 -8.02 -10.18 7.38
C LEU A 112 -6.91 -10.15 8.45
N THR A 113 -5.70 -10.53 8.10
CA THR A 113 -4.52 -10.53 8.99
C THR A 113 -3.54 -9.40 8.72
N ALA A 114 -3.79 -8.55 7.72
CA ALA A 114 -2.91 -7.44 7.31
C ALA A 114 -2.88 -6.24 8.28
N GLY A 115 -3.57 -6.32 9.43
CA GLY A 115 -3.52 -5.28 10.48
C GLY A 115 -2.22 -5.25 11.28
N GLU A 116 -1.22 -6.05 10.92
CA GLU A 116 0.07 -6.15 11.62
C GLU A 116 0.82 -4.81 11.64
N ILE A 117 0.76 -4.01 10.56
CA ILE A 117 1.52 -2.76 10.48
C ILE A 117 1.08 -1.74 11.54
N SER A 118 -0.23 -1.60 11.77
CA SER A 118 -0.77 -0.71 12.80
C SER A 118 -0.38 -1.17 14.21
N THR A 119 -0.41 -2.47 14.44
CA THR A 119 0.01 -3.08 15.72
C THR A 119 1.52 -2.93 15.94
N LEU A 120 2.35 -3.01 14.87
CA LEU A 120 3.79 -2.75 14.94
C LEU A 120 4.07 -1.28 15.31
N TYR A 121 3.38 -0.30 14.70
CA TYR A 121 3.52 1.10 15.09
C TYR A 121 3.15 1.32 16.55
N ALA A 122 2.05 0.71 17.03
CA ALA A 122 1.65 0.77 18.42
C ALA A 122 2.69 0.11 19.35
N TYR A 123 3.20 -1.07 18.98
CA TYR A 123 4.28 -1.75 19.71
C TYR A 123 5.52 -0.87 19.87
N PHE A 124 6.00 -0.27 18.76
CA PHE A 124 7.14 0.63 18.83
C PHE A 124 6.86 1.93 19.60
N ALA A 125 5.62 2.44 19.56
CA ALA A 125 5.21 3.57 20.41
C ALA A 125 5.28 3.23 21.90
N ASP A 126 4.92 1.99 22.28
CA ASP A 126 4.95 1.53 23.66
C ASP A 126 6.37 1.40 24.20
N ILE A 127 7.33 0.96 23.38
CA ILE A 127 8.72 0.67 23.78
C ILE A 127 9.72 1.80 23.53
N THR A 128 9.27 2.91 22.92
CA THR A 128 10.12 4.05 22.54
C THR A 128 9.75 5.29 23.33
N GLU A 129 10.75 6.02 23.83
CA GLU A 129 10.55 7.30 24.48
C GLU A 129 9.91 8.31 23.52
N PRO A 130 9.02 9.21 24.01
CA PRO A 130 8.28 10.13 23.17
C PRO A 130 9.15 11.00 22.24
N ASN A 131 10.32 11.42 22.69
CA ASN A 131 11.30 12.23 21.93
C ASN A 131 11.99 11.44 20.80
N GLU A 132 12.04 10.10 20.87
CA GLU A 132 12.64 9.25 19.85
C GLU A 132 11.64 8.63 18.86
N ARG A 133 10.33 8.70 19.15
CA ARG A 133 9.28 8.06 18.34
C ARG A 133 9.32 8.47 16.87
N THR A 134 9.49 9.76 16.59
CA THR A 134 9.56 10.27 15.21
C THR A 134 10.70 9.61 14.42
N LYS A 135 11.87 9.44 15.06
CA LYS A 135 13.01 8.77 14.45
C LYS A 135 12.74 7.29 14.17
N VAL A 136 12.15 6.58 15.14
CA VAL A 136 11.82 5.16 15.02
C VAL A 136 10.77 4.94 13.94
N PHE A 137 9.71 5.77 13.91
CA PHE A 137 8.68 5.70 12.87
C PHE A 137 9.24 6.04 11.48
N GLY A 138 10.20 6.96 11.40
CA GLY A 138 10.94 7.22 10.17
C GLY A 138 11.70 5.99 9.67
N TRP A 139 12.37 5.25 10.56
CA TRP A 139 13.02 3.97 10.21
C TRP A 139 12.01 2.91 9.76
N MET A 140 10.85 2.81 10.42
CA MET A 140 9.81 1.89 10.02
C MET A 140 9.28 2.22 8.61
N GLY A 141 9.01 3.50 8.34
CA GLY A 141 8.59 3.95 7.01
C GLY A 141 9.64 3.62 5.92
N ALA A 142 10.92 3.85 6.22
CA ALA A 142 12.01 3.49 5.31
C ALA A 142 12.06 1.98 5.03
N LEU A 143 11.87 1.13 6.05
CA LEU A 143 11.84 -0.32 5.89
C LEU A 143 10.64 -0.80 5.07
N VAL A 144 9.45 -0.20 5.27
CA VAL A 144 8.29 -0.45 4.39
C VAL A 144 8.66 -0.10 2.94
N GLY A 145 9.25 1.09 2.71
CA GLY A 145 9.66 1.55 1.38
C GLY A 145 10.69 0.60 0.73
N ILE A 146 11.69 0.15 1.47
CA ILE A 146 12.66 -0.85 0.99
C ILE A 146 11.94 -2.16 0.64
N GLY A 147 11.05 -2.64 1.50
CA GLY A 147 10.27 -3.85 1.27
C GLY A 147 9.40 -3.74 0.01
N THR A 148 8.67 -2.65 -0.16
CA THR A 148 7.82 -2.41 -1.34
C THR A 148 8.61 -2.28 -2.63
N THR A 149 9.84 -1.77 -2.57
CA THR A 149 10.76 -1.68 -3.73
C THR A 149 11.35 -3.04 -4.09
N LEU A 150 11.80 -3.81 -3.09
CA LEU A 150 12.44 -5.11 -3.31
C LEU A 150 11.43 -6.21 -3.64
N GLY A 151 10.19 -6.11 -3.16
CA GLY A 151 9.16 -7.12 -3.36
C GLY A 151 8.96 -7.51 -4.82
N PRO A 152 8.68 -6.57 -5.73
CA PRO A 152 8.48 -6.89 -7.14
C PRO A 152 9.75 -7.43 -7.83
N ILE A 153 10.95 -6.97 -7.43
CA ILE A 153 12.21 -7.53 -7.95
C ILE A 153 12.30 -9.01 -7.60
N ILE A 154 12.20 -9.29 -6.31
CA ILE A 154 12.31 -10.65 -5.78
C ILE A 154 11.19 -11.52 -6.38
N GLY A 155 9.95 -11.00 -6.41
CA GLY A 155 8.80 -11.68 -6.99
C GLY A 155 9.00 -12.01 -8.47
N GLY A 156 9.45 -11.04 -9.25
CA GLY A 156 9.71 -11.22 -10.68
C GLY A 156 10.85 -12.19 -10.98
N LEU A 157 11.97 -12.11 -10.25
CA LEU A 157 13.12 -13.02 -10.41
C LEU A 157 12.79 -14.44 -9.98
N LEU A 158 12.13 -14.62 -8.85
CA LEU A 158 11.72 -15.93 -8.36
C LEU A 158 10.67 -16.61 -9.25
N ALA A 159 9.88 -15.81 -9.98
CA ALA A 159 8.89 -16.31 -10.93
C ALA A 159 9.51 -17.12 -12.09
N GLU A 160 10.80 -16.92 -12.38
CA GLU A 160 11.54 -17.76 -13.36
C GLU A 160 11.64 -19.23 -12.92
N LEU A 161 11.58 -19.49 -11.61
CA LEU A 161 11.56 -20.84 -11.03
C LEU A 161 10.13 -21.41 -10.95
N GLY A 162 9.12 -20.57 -11.18
CA GLY A 162 7.70 -20.90 -11.15
C GLY A 162 6.87 -19.77 -10.53
N ASN A 163 5.70 -19.50 -11.08
CA ASN A 163 4.87 -18.36 -10.68
C ASN A 163 4.41 -18.40 -9.20
N SER A 164 4.30 -19.58 -8.60
CA SER A 164 3.96 -19.74 -7.17
C SER A 164 5.17 -19.66 -6.23
N VAL A 165 6.40 -19.76 -6.74
CA VAL A 165 7.62 -19.79 -5.90
C VAL A 165 7.77 -18.54 -5.06
N PRO A 166 7.58 -17.31 -5.60
CA PRO A 166 7.65 -16.09 -4.78
C PRO A 166 6.67 -16.11 -3.61
N ILE A 167 5.49 -16.67 -3.83
CA ILE A 167 4.42 -16.74 -2.83
C ILE A 167 4.79 -17.71 -1.70
N PHE A 168 5.31 -18.89 -2.05
CA PHE A 168 5.76 -19.88 -1.05
C PHE A 168 6.96 -19.37 -0.24
N ILE A 169 7.87 -18.63 -0.88
CA ILE A 169 9.00 -17.99 -0.18
C ILE A 169 8.48 -16.90 0.77
N GLY A 170 7.51 -16.09 0.34
CA GLY A 170 6.83 -15.13 1.22
C GLY A 170 6.16 -15.82 2.41
N ALA A 171 5.43 -16.91 2.17
CA ALA A 171 4.81 -17.72 3.24
C ALA A 171 5.85 -18.23 4.25
N LEU A 172 6.97 -18.79 3.76
CA LEU A 172 8.03 -19.32 4.59
C LEU A 172 8.68 -18.23 5.46
N PHE A 173 9.05 -17.09 4.86
CA PHE A 173 9.67 -16.00 5.62
C PHE A 173 8.71 -15.39 6.64
N THR A 174 7.44 -15.22 6.30
CA THR A 174 6.43 -14.75 7.25
C THR A 174 6.21 -15.74 8.39
N PHE A 175 6.20 -17.05 8.11
CA PHE A 175 6.14 -18.10 9.12
C PHE A 175 7.35 -18.08 10.03
N LEU A 176 8.56 -18.05 9.48
CA LEU A 176 9.81 -17.99 10.26
C LEU A 176 9.85 -16.74 11.15
N ASN A 177 9.36 -15.62 10.64
CA ASN A 177 9.25 -14.40 11.43
C ASN A 177 8.23 -14.52 12.56
N ALA A 178 7.10 -15.21 12.34
CA ALA A 178 6.13 -15.51 13.40
C ALA A 178 6.74 -16.38 14.50
N VAL A 179 7.51 -17.42 14.12
CA VAL A 179 8.25 -18.29 15.07
C VAL A 179 9.30 -17.48 15.82
N TYR A 180 10.05 -16.59 15.14
CA TYR A 180 11.01 -15.71 15.81
C TYR A 180 10.33 -14.77 16.81
N GLY A 181 9.19 -14.17 16.43
CA GLY A 181 8.39 -13.36 17.36
C GLY A 181 7.84 -14.15 18.54
N TYR A 182 7.37 -15.37 18.29
CA TYR A 182 6.89 -16.25 19.37
C TYR A 182 7.99 -16.56 20.38
N THR A 183 9.20 -16.77 19.95
CA THR A 183 10.32 -17.16 20.84
C THR A 183 10.96 -15.96 21.53
N PHE A 184 11.13 -14.82 20.85
CA PHE A 184 12.00 -13.75 21.34
C PHE A 184 11.30 -12.42 21.62
N MET A 185 10.08 -12.19 21.07
CA MET A 185 9.38 -10.93 21.28
C MET A 185 8.78 -10.87 22.70
N GLN A 186 9.03 -9.79 23.40
CA GLN A 186 8.41 -9.49 24.68
C GLN A 186 7.14 -8.66 24.49
N GLU A 187 6.16 -8.87 25.39
CA GLU A 187 4.95 -8.04 25.40
C GLU A 187 5.29 -6.61 25.83
N SER A 188 4.76 -5.62 25.09
CA SER A 188 4.96 -4.21 25.42
C SER A 188 3.88 -3.63 26.32
N LEU A 189 2.69 -4.22 26.29
CA LEU A 189 1.55 -3.71 27.04
C LEU A 189 1.51 -4.30 28.45
N PRO A 190 1.58 -3.50 29.55
CA PRO A 190 1.45 -4.01 30.91
C PRO A 190 0.08 -4.63 31.16
N MET A 191 0.00 -5.78 31.81
CA MET A 191 -1.25 -6.50 32.12
C MET A 191 -2.36 -5.63 32.77
N LYS A 192 -2.00 -4.57 33.51
CA LYS A 192 -2.95 -3.65 34.13
C LYS A 192 -3.66 -2.71 33.14
N LYS A 193 -3.19 -2.62 31.88
CA LYS A 193 -3.80 -1.80 30.83
C LYS A 193 -4.72 -2.59 29.88
N HIS A 194 -4.84 -3.89 30.06
CA HIS A 194 -5.72 -4.79 29.28
C HIS A 194 -7.23 -4.57 29.54
N SER A 195 -7.61 -3.51 30.24
CA SER A 195 -9.01 -3.23 30.65
C SER A 195 -9.72 -2.22 29.73
N VAL A 196 -9.33 -2.12 28.48
CA VAL A 196 -10.13 -1.38 27.51
C VAL A 196 -11.31 -2.27 27.14
N ASP A 197 -12.53 -1.87 27.53
CA ASP A 197 -13.75 -2.53 27.09
C ASP A 197 -13.69 -2.74 25.58
N LEU A 198 -13.96 -3.95 25.11
CA LEU A 198 -14.13 -4.29 23.72
C LEU A 198 -15.38 -3.56 23.18
N SER A 199 -15.34 -2.25 23.18
CA SER A 199 -16.41 -1.44 22.62
C SER A 199 -16.23 -1.37 21.12
N PHE A 200 -16.91 -2.26 20.41
CA PHE A 200 -17.06 -2.23 18.96
C PHE A 200 -17.66 -0.91 18.44
N SER A 201 -18.06 0.00 19.33
CA SER A 201 -18.53 1.34 18.98
C SER A 201 -17.42 2.20 18.30
N HIS A 202 -16.16 1.95 18.61
CA HIS A 202 -15.00 2.61 18.00
C HIS A 202 -14.57 1.95 16.67
N VAL A 203 -15.10 0.78 16.34
CA VAL A 203 -14.80 0.00 15.13
C VAL A 203 -15.76 0.35 13.97
N ARG A 204 -16.28 1.57 13.91
CA ARG A 204 -17.13 2.02 12.80
C ARG A 204 -16.33 2.91 11.85
N PRO A 205 -15.62 2.36 10.85
CA PRO A 205 -14.76 3.14 9.95
C PRO A 205 -15.56 4.24 9.22
N PHE A 206 -16.80 3.98 8.88
CA PHE A 206 -17.69 4.97 8.24
C PHE A 206 -18.19 6.09 9.17
N HIS A 207 -18.18 5.87 10.49
CA HIS A 207 -18.63 6.92 11.43
C HIS A 207 -17.56 8.02 11.59
N GLN A 208 -16.30 7.65 11.59
CA GLN A 208 -15.17 8.58 11.65
C GLN A 208 -15.12 9.42 10.37
N LEU A 209 -15.25 8.81 9.19
CA LEU A 209 -15.34 9.52 7.91
C LEU A 209 -16.43 10.61 7.92
N LYS A 210 -17.58 10.36 8.55
CA LYS A 210 -18.66 11.37 8.65
C LYS A 210 -18.26 12.61 9.46
N GLN A 211 -17.36 12.47 10.43
CA GLN A 211 -16.85 13.61 11.21
C GLN A 211 -15.87 14.45 10.38
N LEU A 212 -15.05 13.83 9.56
CA LEU A 212 -14.11 14.48 8.67
C LEU A 212 -14.80 15.41 7.67
N PHE A 213 -15.93 14.97 7.09
CA PHE A 213 -16.73 15.79 6.15
C PHE A 213 -17.39 17.02 6.80
N LYS A 214 -17.30 17.20 8.12
CA LYS A 214 -17.73 18.42 8.81
C LYS A 214 -16.63 19.49 8.87
N ILE A 215 -15.37 19.14 8.59
CA ILE A 215 -14.24 20.05 8.62
C ILE A 215 -14.06 20.67 7.23
N SER A 216 -14.63 21.84 7.01
CA SER A 216 -14.68 22.50 5.69
C SER A 216 -13.29 22.79 5.08
N SER A 217 -12.26 23.01 5.90
CA SER A 217 -10.89 23.27 5.43
C SER A 217 -10.22 22.04 4.80
N VAL A 218 -10.62 20.83 5.18
CA VAL A 218 -9.99 19.56 4.72
C VAL A 218 -10.67 19.00 3.47
N ILE A 219 -11.94 19.30 3.26
CA ILE A 219 -12.73 18.75 2.15
C ILE A 219 -12.07 18.96 0.77
N PRO A 220 -11.58 20.17 0.42
CA PRO A 220 -10.93 20.37 -0.87
C PRO A 220 -9.70 19.49 -1.08
N LEU A 221 -8.83 19.41 -0.06
CA LEU A 221 -7.65 18.55 -0.10
C LEU A 221 -8.04 17.09 -0.23
N LEU A 222 -8.98 16.61 0.58
CA LEU A 222 -9.44 15.21 0.52
C LEU A 222 -10.07 14.85 -0.82
N THR A 223 -10.82 15.77 -1.44
CA THR A 223 -11.41 15.54 -2.76
C THR A 223 -10.34 15.40 -3.83
N ALA A 224 -9.34 16.29 -3.83
CA ALA A 224 -8.20 16.18 -4.74
C ALA A 224 -7.39 14.90 -4.46
N GLY A 225 -7.08 14.63 -3.18
CA GLY A 225 -6.35 13.44 -2.76
C GLY A 225 -7.07 12.14 -3.12
N PHE A 226 -8.39 12.06 -2.92
CA PHE A 226 -9.18 10.90 -3.31
C PHE A 226 -9.07 10.59 -4.80
N ALA A 227 -9.13 11.62 -5.66
CA ALA A 227 -8.97 11.45 -7.10
C ALA A 227 -7.57 10.91 -7.46
N VAL A 228 -6.50 11.44 -6.83
CA VAL A 228 -5.12 10.95 -7.01
C VAL A 228 -5.00 9.50 -6.56
N TRP A 229 -5.44 9.17 -5.35
CA TRP A 229 -5.35 7.81 -4.82
C TRP A 229 -6.22 6.80 -5.59
N LEU A 230 -7.37 7.25 -6.12
CA LEU A 230 -8.23 6.42 -6.95
C LEU A 230 -7.55 6.10 -8.30
N ALA A 231 -6.92 7.10 -8.92
CA ALA A 231 -6.11 6.91 -10.12
C ALA A 231 -4.94 5.93 -9.86
N ALA A 232 -4.20 6.15 -8.76
CA ALA A 232 -3.09 5.28 -8.35
C ALA A 232 -3.54 3.83 -8.11
N GLY A 233 -4.65 3.62 -7.37
CA GLY A 233 -5.21 2.29 -7.12
C GLY A 233 -5.65 1.59 -8.41
N SER A 234 -6.23 2.33 -9.36
CA SER A 234 -6.59 1.83 -10.68
C SER A 234 -5.36 1.38 -11.46
N LEU A 235 -4.34 2.25 -11.59
CA LEU A 235 -3.10 1.94 -12.30
C LEU A 235 -2.35 0.75 -11.68
N GLN A 236 -2.19 0.74 -10.35
CA GLN A 236 -1.47 -0.32 -9.64
C GLN A 236 -2.09 -1.70 -9.89
N SER A 237 -3.42 -1.78 -10.00
CA SER A 237 -4.12 -3.04 -10.19
C SER A 237 -3.93 -3.66 -11.58
N ILE A 238 -3.74 -2.84 -12.60
CA ILE A 238 -3.58 -3.30 -13.99
C ILE A 238 -2.14 -3.26 -14.47
N PHE A 239 -1.22 -2.67 -13.72
CA PHE A 239 0.15 -2.37 -14.16
C PHE A 239 0.86 -3.61 -14.72
N SER A 240 0.82 -4.72 -14.00
CA SER A 240 1.43 -5.98 -14.42
C SER A 240 0.73 -6.55 -15.65
N GLN A 241 -0.59 -6.62 -15.64
CA GLN A 241 -1.38 -7.13 -16.77
C GLN A 241 -1.15 -6.28 -18.03
N PHE A 242 -1.19 -4.95 -17.88
CA PHE A 242 -0.93 -4.01 -18.98
C PHE A 242 0.44 -4.24 -19.63
N SER A 243 1.48 -4.39 -18.79
CA SER A 243 2.85 -4.63 -19.28
C SER A 243 2.98 -5.96 -20.02
N ILE A 244 2.30 -7.01 -19.54
CA ILE A 244 2.29 -8.34 -20.14
C ILE A 244 1.51 -8.33 -21.46
N ASP A 245 0.29 -7.81 -21.47
CA ASP A 245 -0.59 -7.86 -22.63
C ASP A 245 -0.10 -6.94 -23.77
N THR A 246 0.40 -5.74 -23.41
CA THR A 246 0.81 -4.73 -24.39
C THR A 246 2.20 -4.99 -24.95
N PHE A 247 3.16 -5.41 -24.09
CA PHE A 247 4.59 -5.52 -24.47
C PHE A 247 5.12 -6.94 -24.42
N GLN A 248 4.30 -7.94 -24.06
CA GLN A 248 4.70 -9.33 -23.89
C GLN A 248 5.84 -9.50 -22.86
N TRP A 249 5.84 -8.68 -21.83
CA TRP A 249 6.87 -8.72 -20.80
C TRP A 249 6.70 -9.94 -19.87
N LYS A 250 7.83 -10.53 -19.51
CA LYS A 250 7.88 -11.57 -18.48
C LYS A 250 7.84 -10.93 -17.07
N ALA A 251 7.51 -11.71 -16.06
CA ALA A 251 7.42 -11.27 -14.67
C ALA A 251 8.67 -10.53 -14.16
N GLY A 252 9.87 -10.94 -14.62
CA GLY A 252 11.13 -10.26 -14.29
C GLY A 252 11.19 -8.80 -14.75
N LEU A 253 10.80 -8.50 -16.00
CA LEU A 253 10.75 -7.13 -16.51
C LEU A 253 9.67 -6.29 -15.82
N VAL A 254 8.52 -6.89 -15.53
CA VAL A 254 7.45 -6.24 -14.74
C VAL A 254 7.97 -5.89 -13.35
N GLY A 255 8.66 -6.82 -12.69
CA GLY A 255 9.27 -6.58 -11.37
C GLY A 255 10.30 -5.45 -11.39
N LEU A 256 11.18 -5.42 -12.41
CA LEU A 256 12.16 -4.33 -12.60
C LEU A 256 11.49 -2.98 -12.81
N SER A 257 10.35 -2.93 -13.50
CA SER A 257 9.59 -1.69 -13.72
C SER A 257 9.02 -1.13 -12.41
N PHE A 258 8.47 -1.97 -11.55
CA PHE A 258 8.06 -1.57 -10.19
C PHE A 258 9.24 -1.07 -9.36
N SER A 259 10.40 -1.71 -9.52
CA SER A 259 11.61 -1.33 -8.80
C SER A 259 12.14 0.03 -9.23
N LEU A 260 11.99 0.38 -10.49
CA LEU A 260 12.33 1.72 -10.99
C LEU A 260 11.52 2.77 -10.25
N ILE A 261 10.21 2.55 -10.04
CA ILE A 261 9.37 3.44 -9.23
C ILE A 261 9.92 3.58 -7.81
N GLY A 262 10.24 2.46 -7.15
CA GLY A 262 10.76 2.48 -5.78
C GLY A 262 12.14 3.15 -5.67
N ILE A 263 13.04 2.96 -6.65
CA ILE A 263 14.33 3.65 -6.69
C ILE A 263 14.13 5.17 -6.87
N LEU A 264 13.22 5.56 -7.76
CA LEU A 264 12.87 6.97 -7.96
C LEU A 264 12.30 7.60 -6.69
N ASP A 265 11.48 6.86 -5.95
CA ASP A 265 10.95 7.29 -4.66
C ASP A 265 12.08 7.57 -3.65
N ILE A 266 13.00 6.63 -3.47
CA ILE A 266 14.17 6.79 -2.60
C ILE A 266 15.03 7.99 -3.02
N VAL A 267 15.37 8.07 -4.31
CA VAL A 267 16.20 9.18 -4.85
C VAL A 267 15.51 10.52 -4.66
N SER A 268 14.22 10.59 -4.95
CA SER A 268 13.45 11.83 -4.82
C SER A 268 13.34 12.27 -3.36
N GLN A 269 13.04 11.37 -2.44
CA GLN A 269 12.91 11.71 -1.02
C GLN A 269 14.24 12.09 -0.37
N LEU A 270 15.33 11.41 -0.70
CA LEU A 270 16.64 11.68 -0.10
C LEU A 270 17.34 12.90 -0.70
N PHE A 271 17.23 13.10 -2.01
CA PHE A 271 18.06 14.10 -2.72
C PHE A 271 17.26 15.25 -3.28
N ILE A 272 16.07 15.01 -3.85
CA ILE A 272 15.30 16.05 -4.53
C ILE A 272 14.42 16.82 -3.57
N MET A 273 13.64 16.13 -2.73
CA MET A 273 12.70 16.74 -1.79
C MET A 273 13.36 17.77 -0.84
N PRO A 274 14.50 17.48 -0.18
CA PRO A 274 15.14 18.47 0.71
C PRO A 274 15.60 19.74 -0.01
N ARG A 275 15.91 19.63 -1.32
CA ARG A 275 16.29 20.78 -2.14
C ARG A 275 15.08 21.58 -2.60
N LEU A 276 13.97 20.93 -2.94
CA LEU A 276 12.72 21.58 -3.32
C LEU A 276 12.13 22.36 -2.16
N LEU A 277 12.04 21.78 -0.97
CA LEU A 277 11.50 22.41 0.25
C LEU A 277 12.28 23.69 0.66
N LYS A 278 13.57 23.80 0.27
CA LYS A 278 14.36 25.02 0.50
C LYS A 278 14.11 26.13 -0.52
N LYS A 279 13.56 25.82 -1.70
CA LYS A 279 13.51 26.75 -2.83
C LYS A 279 12.10 27.19 -3.20
N ILE A 280 11.11 26.33 -3.00
CA ILE A 280 9.74 26.54 -3.44
C ILE A 280 8.76 26.13 -2.34
N SER A 281 7.52 26.65 -2.40
CA SER A 281 6.49 26.36 -1.42
C SER A 281 5.96 24.92 -1.56
N GLU A 282 5.40 24.38 -0.46
CA GLU A 282 4.73 23.06 -0.45
C GLU A 282 3.64 22.95 -1.52
N GLN A 283 2.88 24.04 -1.74
CA GLN A 283 1.84 24.09 -2.77
C GLN A 283 2.43 23.92 -4.19
N GLN A 284 3.59 24.58 -4.45
CA GLN A 284 4.28 24.42 -5.74
C GLN A 284 4.82 22.99 -5.92
N ILE A 285 5.34 22.37 -4.86
CA ILE A 285 5.81 20.97 -4.90
C ILE A 285 4.63 20.04 -5.22
N THR A 286 3.49 20.22 -4.53
CA THR A 286 2.27 19.43 -4.78
C THR A 286 1.81 19.57 -6.25
N ARG A 287 1.83 20.79 -6.81
CA ARG A 287 1.47 21.03 -8.23
C ARG A 287 2.44 20.34 -9.19
N ILE A 288 3.75 20.40 -8.93
CA ILE A 288 4.77 19.73 -9.74
C ILE A 288 4.55 18.20 -9.69
N GLY A 289 4.29 17.64 -8.52
CA GLY A 289 3.98 16.23 -8.35
C GLY A 289 2.77 15.80 -9.17
N MET A 290 1.64 16.49 -8.99
CA MET A 290 0.42 16.21 -9.77
C MET A 290 0.62 16.38 -11.27
N TYR A 291 1.36 17.40 -11.70
CA TYR A 291 1.66 17.61 -13.13
C TYR A 291 2.52 16.48 -13.69
N SER A 292 3.51 16.02 -12.94
CA SER A 292 4.32 14.86 -13.32
C SER A 292 3.48 13.59 -13.45
N GLU A 293 2.51 13.37 -12.54
CA GLU A 293 1.59 12.25 -12.65
C GLU A 293 0.63 12.38 -13.86
N ILE A 294 0.15 13.58 -14.19
CA ILE A 294 -0.62 13.81 -15.43
C ILE A 294 0.19 13.36 -16.65
N LEU A 295 1.47 13.76 -16.73
CA LEU A 295 2.36 13.31 -17.80
C LEU A 295 2.57 11.79 -17.76
N ALA A 296 2.67 11.21 -16.60
CA ALA A 296 2.81 9.76 -16.43
C ALA A 296 1.63 9.01 -17.06
N TYR A 297 0.40 9.38 -16.67
CA TYR A 297 -0.81 8.75 -17.23
C TYR A 297 -0.92 8.98 -18.74
N LEU A 298 -0.56 10.16 -19.23
CA LEU A 298 -0.51 10.46 -20.67
C LEU A 298 0.48 9.53 -21.40
N PHE A 299 1.72 9.42 -20.92
CA PHE A 299 2.73 8.56 -21.54
C PHE A 299 2.37 7.08 -21.46
N ILE A 300 1.82 6.61 -20.33
CA ILE A 300 1.35 5.22 -20.20
C ILE A 300 0.18 4.97 -21.17
N THR A 301 -0.76 5.89 -21.29
CA THR A 301 -1.86 5.78 -22.28
C THR A 301 -1.33 5.70 -23.71
N LEU A 302 -0.45 6.63 -24.08
CA LEU A 302 0.15 6.65 -25.41
C LEU A 302 0.97 5.39 -25.69
N SER A 303 1.64 4.83 -24.66
CA SER A 303 2.39 3.59 -24.82
C SER A 303 1.50 2.41 -25.18
N GLY A 304 0.28 2.35 -24.62
CA GLY A 304 -0.71 1.31 -24.93
C GLY A 304 -1.36 1.49 -26.30
N ILE A 305 -1.52 2.72 -26.77
CA ILE A 305 -2.08 3.02 -28.10
C ILE A 305 -1.05 2.76 -29.19
N LEU A 306 0.20 3.23 -28.98
CA LEU A 306 1.28 3.16 -29.97
C LEU A 306 2.12 1.88 -29.86
N LEU A 307 1.89 1.05 -28.84
CA LEU A 307 2.64 -0.18 -28.52
C LEU A 307 4.16 0.08 -28.36
N LEU A 308 4.53 1.23 -27.79
CA LEU A 308 5.91 1.67 -27.61
C LEU A 308 6.35 1.55 -26.14
N PRO A 309 7.19 0.54 -25.77
CA PRO A 309 7.65 0.36 -24.40
C PRO A 309 8.42 1.56 -23.85
N ILE A 310 9.10 2.32 -24.69
CA ILE A 310 9.88 3.49 -24.26
C ILE A 310 8.97 4.58 -23.65
N LEU A 311 7.76 4.78 -24.16
CA LEU A 311 6.79 5.71 -23.60
C LEU A 311 6.30 5.22 -22.23
N PHE A 312 6.14 3.90 -22.07
CA PHE A 312 5.80 3.32 -20.78
C PHE A 312 6.88 3.60 -19.73
N LEU A 313 8.16 3.44 -20.09
CA LEU A 313 9.29 3.76 -19.20
C LEU A 313 9.30 5.26 -18.82
N PHE A 314 9.08 6.16 -19.77
CA PHE A 314 8.93 7.59 -19.46
C PHE A 314 7.74 7.84 -18.51
N GLY A 315 6.62 7.17 -18.75
CA GLY A 315 5.46 7.22 -17.87
C GLY A 315 5.79 6.77 -16.44
N ILE A 316 6.51 5.66 -16.28
CA ILE A 316 6.95 5.15 -14.98
C ILE A 316 7.87 6.15 -14.27
N ILE A 317 8.81 6.78 -15.00
CA ILE A 317 9.71 7.78 -14.43
C ILE A 317 8.91 8.99 -13.93
N CYS A 318 7.99 9.49 -14.74
CA CYS A 318 7.13 10.60 -14.34
C CYS A 318 6.24 10.24 -13.14
N TYR A 319 5.70 9.01 -13.11
CA TYR A 319 4.88 8.52 -12.00
C TYR A 319 5.68 8.43 -10.69
N GLY A 320 6.82 7.71 -10.72
CA GLY A 320 7.65 7.52 -9.53
C GLY A 320 8.19 8.85 -8.97
N PHE A 321 8.60 9.78 -9.84
CA PHE A 321 8.99 11.13 -9.41
C PHE A 321 7.79 11.91 -8.85
N GLY A 322 6.65 11.90 -9.54
CA GLY A 322 5.45 12.66 -9.15
C GLY A 322 4.91 12.22 -7.79
N ASP A 323 4.67 10.92 -7.62
CA ASP A 323 4.13 10.34 -6.37
C ASP A 323 5.07 10.56 -5.17
N SER A 324 6.38 10.40 -5.39
CA SER A 324 7.39 10.54 -4.33
C SER A 324 7.48 11.96 -3.74
N ILE A 325 7.21 13.01 -4.55
CA ILE A 325 7.21 14.39 -4.06
C ILE A 325 5.81 14.85 -3.63
N PHE A 326 4.76 14.31 -4.25
CA PHE A 326 3.36 14.64 -3.92
C PHE A 326 2.95 14.11 -2.55
N THR A 327 3.08 12.81 -2.33
CA THR A 327 2.50 12.13 -1.16
C THR A 327 2.95 12.70 0.19
N PRO A 328 4.25 12.91 0.48
CA PRO A 328 4.67 13.43 1.79
C PRO A 328 4.28 14.90 2.00
N VAL A 329 4.36 15.74 0.96
CA VAL A 329 4.00 17.15 1.07
C VAL A 329 2.50 17.33 1.21
N PHE A 330 1.71 16.56 0.46
CA PHE A 330 0.25 16.60 0.54
C PHE A 330 -0.27 16.14 1.91
N ASN A 331 0.32 15.10 2.49
CA ASN A 331 0.03 14.66 3.85
C ASN A 331 0.39 15.74 4.89
N GLY A 332 1.51 16.45 4.69
CA GLY A 332 1.90 17.62 5.48
C GLY A 332 0.85 18.72 5.43
N GLN A 333 0.37 19.09 4.24
CA GLN A 333 -0.68 20.09 4.05
C GLN A 333 -2.00 19.68 4.71
N LEU A 334 -2.39 18.41 4.61
CA LEU A 334 -3.56 17.88 5.31
C LEU A 334 -3.42 18.01 6.83
N SER A 335 -2.27 17.64 7.37
CA SER A 335 -1.99 17.78 8.80
C SER A 335 -2.03 19.23 9.26
N ASN A 336 -1.43 20.14 8.48
CA ASN A 336 -1.35 21.58 8.79
C ASN A 336 -2.69 22.32 8.56
N SER A 337 -3.67 21.71 7.89
CA SER A 337 -4.98 22.32 7.63
C SER A 337 -5.92 22.32 8.84
N VAL A 338 -5.54 21.68 9.94
CA VAL A 338 -6.33 21.53 11.17
C VAL A 338 -5.50 21.76 12.42
N SER A 339 -6.17 21.98 13.55
CA SER A 339 -5.49 22.13 14.86
C SER A 339 -4.81 20.84 15.32
N GLU A 340 -3.78 20.95 16.15
CA GLU A 340 -3.00 19.81 16.68
C GLU A 340 -3.89 18.69 17.25
N ASN A 341 -4.98 19.03 17.93
CA ASN A 341 -5.92 18.08 18.52
C ASN A 341 -6.72 17.27 17.47
N GLN A 342 -6.79 17.74 16.23
CA GLN A 342 -7.53 17.13 15.13
C GLN A 342 -6.64 16.40 14.14
N GLN A 343 -5.32 16.60 14.19
CA GLN A 343 -4.36 16.00 13.25
C GLN A 343 -4.46 14.47 13.22
N GLY A 344 -4.54 13.84 14.39
CA GLY A 344 -4.68 12.38 14.49
C GLY A 344 -5.94 11.86 13.81
N LEU A 345 -7.07 12.55 14.00
CA LEU A 345 -8.35 12.21 13.35
C LEU A 345 -8.24 12.35 11.83
N VAL A 346 -7.75 13.48 11.34
CA VAL A 346 -7.62 13.76 9.90
C VAL A 346 -6.68 12.78 9.22
N MET A 347 -5.53 12.48 9.83
CA MET A 347 -4.57 11.53 9.25
C MET A 347 -5.11 10.09 9.25
N GLY A 348 -5.80 9.65 10.30
CA GLY A 348 -6.44 8.34 10.36
C GLY A 348 -7.56 8.19 9.33
N ASP A 349 -8.40 9.21 9.19
CA ASP A 349 -9.49 9.20 8.21
C ASP A 349 -8.97 9.32 6.77
N THR A 350 -7.87 10.05 6.55
CA THR A 350 -7.17 10.10 5.26
C THR A 350 -6.69 8.70 4.86
N GLN A 351 -6.11 7.95 5.79
CA GLN A 351 -5.70 6.57 5.54
C GLN A 351 -6.89 5.66 5.19
N SER A 352 -8.06 5.91 5.79
CA SER A 352 -9.29 5.18 5.47
C SER A 352 -9.78 5.49 4.04
N ILE A 353 -9.68 6.76 3.61
CA ILE A 353 -10.01 7.18 2.24
C ILE A 353 -9.04 6.57 1.23
N GLN A 354 -7.74 6.54 1.53
CA GLN A 354 -6.74 5.85 0.70
C GLN A 354 -7.04 4.36 0.57
N SER A 355 -7.40 3.71 1.67
CA SER A 355 -7.79 2.29 1.67
C SER A 355 -9.04 2.05 0.81
N LEU A 356 -10.03 2.94 0.89
CA LEU A 356 -11.23 2.87 0.05
C LEU A 356 -10.88 3.03 -1.45
N SER A 357 -9.96 3.92 -1.78
CA SER A 357 -9.46 4.09 -3.15
C SER A 357 -8.79 2.82 -3.68
N ARG A 358 -8.07 2.09 -2.84
CA ARG A 358 -7.47 0.78 -3.18
C ARG A 358 -8.50 -0.33 -3.35
N VAL A 359 -9.72 -0.16 -2.87
CA VAL A 359 -10.85 -1.08 -3.14
C VAL A 359 -11.55 -0.70 -4.45
N ILE A 360 -11.89 0.58 -4.60
CA ILE A 360 -12.71 1.06 -5.72
C ILE A 360 -11.89 1.16 -7.01
N GLY A 361 -10.64 1.62 -6.95
CA GLY A 361 -9.77 1.80 -8.12
C GLY A 361 -9.63 0.54 -8.96
N PRO A 362 -9.24 -0.60 -8.37
CA PRO A 362 -9.18 -1.87 -9.11
C PRO A 362 -10.52 -2.32 -9.70
N LEU A 363 -11.64 -2.12 -9.00
CA LEU A 363 -12.97 -2.48 -9.51
C LEU A 363 -13.33 -1.70 -10.78
N ILE A 364 -13.04 -0.40 -10.81
CA ILE A 364 -13.24 0.44 -11.99
C ILE A 364 -12.29 -0.01 -13.10
N ALA A 365 -11.01 -0.20 -12.79
CA ALA A 365 -10.02 -0.65 -13.76
C ALA A 365 -10.40 -1.98 -14.40
N GLY A 366 -10.88 -2.94 -13.61
CA GLY A 366 -11.32 -4.25 -14.07
C GLY A 366 -12.52 -4.22 -15.02
N GLN A 367 -13.35 -3.18 -14.95
CA GLN A 367 -14.47 -2.97 -15.92
C GLN A 367 -14.00 -2.26 -17.20
N LEU A 368 -13.04 -1.36 -17.08
CA LEU A 368 -12.53 -0.58 -18.23
C LEU A 368 -11.50 -1.37 -19.06
N TYR A 369 -10.64 -2.12 -18.41
CA TYR A 369 -9.52 -2.81 -19.04
C TYR A 369 -9.93 -3.76 -20.19
N PRO A 370 -11.01 -4.54 -20.07
CA PRO A 370 -11.45 -5.44 -21.14
C PRO A 370 -11.96 -4.73 -22.39
N VAL A 371 -12.40 -3.48 -22.28
CA VAL A 371 -12.85 -2.69 -23.43
C VAL A 371 -11.62 -2.24 -24.22
N ALA A 372 -10.61 -1.71 -23.55
CA ALA A 372 -9.27 -1.52 -24.10
C ALA A 372 -8.25 -1.40 -22.96
N PRO A 373 -7.06 -2.04 -23.06
CA PRO A 373 -6.06 -2.05 -21.99
C PRO A 373 -5.62 -0.66 -21.50
N PHE A 374 -5.68 0.36 -22.35
CA PHE A 374 -5.32 1.74 -22.02
C PHE A 374 -6.47 2.57 -21.40
N LEU A 375 -7.71 2.10 -21.37
CA LEU A 375 -8.84 2.86 -20.81
C LEU A 375 -8.70 3.17 -19.29
N PRO A 376 -8.23 2.26 -18.44
CA PRO A 376 -7.97 2.60 -17.05
C PRO A 376 -6.93 3.72 -16.88
N THR A 377 -5.96 3.82 -17.81
CA THR A 377 -4.96 4.89 -17.75
C THR A 377 -5.53 6.22 -18.24
N ILE A 378 -6.46 6.23 -19.21
CA ILE A 378 -7.25 7.42 -19.56
C ILE A 378 -8.11 7.87 -18.37
N PHE A 379 -8.77 6.95 -17.71
CA PHE A 379 -9.53 7.25 -16.49
C PHE A 379 -8.63 7.90 -15.42
N GLY A 380 -7.46 7.35 -15.17
CA GLY A 380 -6.47 7.94 -14.27
C GLY A 380 -6.01 9.33 -14.73
N PHE A 381 -5.77 9.53 -16.02
CA PHE A 381 -5.41 10.82 -16.61
C PHE A 381 -6.48 11.90 -16.35
N LEU A 382 -7.75 11.56 -16.58
CA LEU A 382 -8.87 12.47 -16.33
C LEU A 382 -9.02 12.81 -14.84
N LEU A 383 -8.85 11.82 -13.96
CA LEU A 383 -8.86 12.05 -12.51
C LEU A 383 -7.72 12.97 -12.05
N MET A 384 -6.52 12.79 -12.62
CA MET A 384 -5.37 13.64 -12.29
C MET A 384 -5.56 15.08 -12.78
N ILE A 385 -6.12 15.29 -13.96
CA ILE A 385 -6.50 16.62 -14.46
C ILE A 385 -7.54 17.25 -13.52
N PHE A 386 -8.56 16.49 -13.14
CA PHE A 386 -9.57 16.95 -12.18
C PHE A 386 -8.95 17.34 -10.85
N ALA A 387 -8.10 16.48 -10.28
CA ALA A 387 -7.41 16.72 -9.03
C ALA A 387 -6.55 17.99 -9.08
N TYR A 388 -5.75 18.14 -10.14
CA TYR A 388 -4.88 19.29 -10.37
C TYR A 388 -5.68 20.59 -10.46
N TYR A 389 -6.73 20.60 -11.29
CA TYR A 389 -7.58 21.78 -11.49
C TYR A 389 -8.33 22.17 -10.22
N TYR A 390 -8.92 21.17 -9.54
CA TYR A 390 -9.64 21.37 -8.30
C TYR A 390 -8.75 21.89 -7.17
N TYR A 391 -7.55 21.36 -7.04
CA TYR A 391 -6.53 21.81 -6.09
C TYR A 391 -6.15 23.28 -6.35
N ASN A 392 -5.95 23.69 -7.60
CA ASN A 392 -5.55 25.04 -7.96
C ASN A 392 -6.64 26.10 -7.75
N ILE A 393 -7.92 25.74 -7.88
CA ILE A 393 -9.04 26.68 -7.64
C ILE A 393 -9.19 26.98 -6.14
N LYS A 394 -8.81 26.01 -5.30
CA LYS A 394 -9.06 26.09 -3.85
C LYS A 394 -7.83 26.54 -3.05
N HIS A 395 -6.63 26.54 -3.66
CA HIS A 395 -5.34 26.93 -3.10
C HIS A 395 -4.55 27.83 -4.05
#